data_9adf1cbe4b23bdbc0c34504b2890a946
#
_entry.id   9adf1cbe4b23bdbc0c34504b2890a946
#
_cell.length_a   1.000
_cell.length_b   1.000
_cell.length_c   1.000
_cell.angle_alpha   90.00
_cell.angle_beta   90.00
_cell.angle_gamma   90.00
#
_symmetry.space_group_name_H-M   'P 1'
#
loop_
_entity.id
_entity.type
_entity.pdbx_description
1 polymer ?
#
loop_
_entity_poly.entity_id
_entity_poly.type
_entity_poly.pdbx_seq_one_letter_code
_entity_poly.pdbx_strand_id
1 'polypeptide(L)'
;MNYKGKFRPTNRQKYKGDITNIIYRSLWERRFMVYCDENNNIIEWGSEELIVPYISPLDRKRHRYFPDFYIKTKNGDKFMIEIKPKKFTKPPIPKKRVTKAYMHETKEWHRNQAKWKAARSVCEVLGWKFQIITEDHLNMTKYLYGR
;
A
#
# COMPACT_ATOMS: atom_id res chain seq x y z
N MET A 1 13.19 -1.72 11.32
CA MET A 1 13.93 -2.84 10.72
C MET A 1 13.08 -3.47 9.63
N ASN A 2 13.68 -3.65 8.46
CA ASN A 2 12.96 -4.20 7.32
C ASN A 2 13.11 -5.71 7.28
N TYR A 3 11.98 -6.40 7.33
CA TYR A 3 11.94 -7.87 7.24
C TYR A 3 11.48 -8.23 5.84
N LYS A 4 12.45 -8.41 4.95
CA LYS A 4 12.18 -8.74 3.56
C LYS A 4 12.19 -10.24 3.34
N GLY A 5 11.22 -10.74 2.56
CA GLY A 5 11.17 -12.14 2.21
C GLY A 5 10.15 -12.42 1.12
N LYS A 6 10.10 -13.68 0.71
CA LYS A 6 9.11 -14.13 -0.27
C LYS A 6 7.91 -14.73 0.45
N PHE A 7 6.73 -14.36 0.00
CA PHE A 7 5.48 -14.89 0.52
C PHE A 7 4.99 -16.02 -0.39
N ARG A 8 4.58 -17.13 0.23
CA ARG A 8 4.01 -18.26 -0.48
C ARG A 8 2.57 -18.44 -0.03
N PRO A 9 1.60 -18.10 -0.90
CA PRO A 9 0.19 -18.20 -0.52
C PRO A 9 -0.27 -19.64 -0.42
N THR A 10 -1.17 -19.90 0.52
CA THR A 10 -1.86 -21.18 0.66
C THR A 10 -2.94 -21.31 -0.40
N ASN A 11 -3.68 -20.25 -0.65
CA ASN A 11 -4.77 -20.21 -1.64
C ASN A 11 -4.26 -19.58 -2.94
N ARG A 12 -3.46 -20.32 -3.67
CA ARG A 12 -2.72 -19.84 -4.84
C ARG A 12 -3.61 -19.23 -5.92
N GLN A 13 -4.81 -19.77 -6.08
CA GLN A 13 -5.74 -19.33 -7.14
C GLN A 13 -6.23 -17.90 -6.95
N LYS A 14 -6.11 -17.35 -5.75
CA LYS A 14 -6.55 -15.97 -5.45
C LYS A 14 -5.54 -14.93 -5.96
N TYR A 15 -4.27 -15.30 -6.09
CA TYR A 15 -3.23 -14.33 -6.44
C TYR A 15 -3.27 -13.97 -7.91
N LYS A 16 -3.26 -12.66 -8.22
CA LYS A 16 -3.21 -12.10 -9.56
C LYS A 16 -1.83 -11.48 -9.80
N GLY A 17 -1.01 -12.18 -10.58
CA GLY A 17 0.34 -11.75 -10.90
C GLY A 17 1.33 -12.90 -10.85
N ASP A 18 2.61 -12.58 -10.71
CA ASP A 18 3.67 -13.58 -10.64
C ASP A 18 3.75 -14.19 -9.24
N ILE A 19 3.11 -15.34 -9.08
CA ILE A 19 3.02 -16.03 -7.78
C ILE A 19 4.39 -16.50 -7.27
N THR A 20 5.39 -16.58 -8.15
CA THR A 20 6.73 -17.01 -7.75
C THR A 20 7.56 -15.85 -7.19
N ASN A 21 7.08 -14.63 -7.28
CA ASN A 21 7.84 -13.45 -6.89
C ASN A 21 7.00 -12.46 -6.07
N ILE A 22 6.35 -12.97 -5.03
CA ILE A 22 5.60 -12.14 -4.10
C ILE A 22 6.55 -11.77 -2.96
N ILE A 23 6.95 -10.49 -2.91
CA ILE A 23 7.95 -10.03 -1.96
C ILE A 23 7.31 -9.09 -0.95
N TYR A 24 7.43 -9.40 0.35
CA TYR A 24 7.11 -8.43 1.39
C TYR A 24 8.39 -7.74 1.82
N ARG A 25 8.28 -6.44 2.08
CA ARG A 25 9.42 -5.60 2.48
C ARG A 25 9.31 -5.16 3.93
N SER A 26 8.23 -5.56 4.60
CA SER A 26 8.00 -5.29 6.01
C SER A 26 7.06 -6.35 6.57
N LEU A 27 7.02 -6.46 7.91
CA LEU A 27 6.09 -7.37 8.57
C LEU A 27 4.64 -6.92 8.39
N TRP A 28 4.41 -5.62 8.23
CA TRP A 28 3.06 -5.10 7.97
C TRP A 28 2.54 -5.58 6.62
N GLU A 29 3.39 -5.55 5.60
CA GLU A 29 3.03 -6.07 4.29
C GLU A 29 2.75 -7.57 4.36
N ARG A 30 3.61 -8.32 5.04
CA ARG A 30 3.41 -9.75 5.20
C ARG A 30 2.10 -10.06 5.91
N ARG A 31 1.80 -9.31 6.95
CA ARG A 31 0.53 -9.48 7.69
C ARG A 31 -0.68 -9.25 6.78
N PHE A 32 -0.62 -8.24 5.94
CA PHE A 32 -1.69 -7.97 4.99
C PHE A 32 -1.79 -9.07 3.94
N MET A 33 -0.68 -9.61 3.48
CA MET A 33 -0.66 -10.74 2.53
C MET A 33 -1.35 -11.98 3.12
N VAL A 34 -1.07 -12.29 4.38
CA VAL A 34 -1.73 -13.39 5.09
C VAL A 34 -3.24 -13.14 5.15
N TYR A 35 -3.62 -11.91 5.47
CA TYR A 35 -5.03 -11.53 5.51
C TYR A 35 -5.70 -11.74 4.15
N CYS A 36 -5.08 -11.28 3.07
CA CYS A 36 -5.63 -11.46 1.72
C CYS A 36 -5.76 -12.93 1.35
N ASP A 37 -4.76 -13.72 1.69
CA ASP A 37 -4.74 -15.14 1.34
C ASP A 37 -5.81 -15.92 2.08
N GLU A 38 -6.03 -15.62 3.36
CA GLU A 38 -6.90 -16.43 4.22
C GLU A 38 -8.33 -15.91 4.35
N ASN A 39 -8.58 -14.64 4.05
CA ASN A 39 -9.92 -14.06 4.21
C ASN A 39 -10.81 -14.43 3.03
N ASN A 40 -11.89 -15.16 3.32
CA ASN A 40 -12.83 -15.61 2.30
C ASN A 40 -13.57 -14.48 1.58
N ASN A 41 -13.64 -13.29 2.17
CA ASN A 41 -14.25 -12.13 1.53
C ASN A 41 -13.37 -11.55 0.41
N ILE A 42 -12.08 -11.85 0.42
CA ILE A 42 -11.15 -11.43 -0.64
C ILE A 42 -10.99 -12.57 -1.62
N ILE A 43 -11.41 -12.36 -2.87
CA ILE A 43 -11.38 -13.40 -3.90
C ILE A 43 -10.18 -13.28 -4.83
N GLU A 44 -9.58 -12.09 -4.91
CA GLU A 44 -8.36 -11.84 -5.70
C GLU A 44 -7.48 -10.85 -4.96
N TRP A 45 -6.17 -10.98 -5.11
CA TRP A 45 -5.23 -9.98 -4.61
C TRP A 45 -3.92 -10.04 -5.38
N GLY A 46 -3.16 -8.95 -5.35
CA GLY A 46 -1.84 -8.86 -5.96
C GLY A 46 -0.97 -7.89 -5.19
N SER A 47 0.34 -8.11 -5.24
CA SER A 47 1.34 -7.28 -4.56
C SER A 47 2.22 -6.61 -5.59
N GLU A 48 2.24 -5.27 -5.60
CA GLU A 48 3.07 -4.46 -6.49
C GLU A 48 2.83 -4.76 -7.99
N GLU A 49 1.63 -5.21 -8.34
CA GLU A 49 1.28 -5.57 -9.72
C GLU A 49 0.66 -4.41 -10.49
N LEU A 50 0.30 -3.32 -9.82
CA LEU A 50 -0.30 -2.15 -10.44
C LEU A 50 0.75 -1.06 -10.62
N ILE A 51 0.57 -0.26 -11.68
CA ILE A 51 1.44 0.89 -11.96
C ILE A 51 0.55 2.12 -12.14
N VAL A 52 0.82 3.17 -11.36
CA VAL A 52 0.13 4.45 -11.47
C VAL A 52 1.17 5.51 -11.86
N PRO A 53 1.09 6.06 -13.07
CA PRO A 53 1.99 7.16 -13.42
C PRO A 53 1.58 8.43 -12.67
N TYR A 54 2.57 9.20 -12.23
CA TYR A 54 2.33 10.47 -11.57
C TYR A 54 3.47 11.43 -11.88
N ILE A 55 3.24 12.73 -11.66
CA ILE A 55 4.25 13.77 -11.80
C ILE A 55 4.75 14.09 -10.39
N SER A 56 6.05 13.88 -10.13
CA SER A 56 6.63 14.21 -8.82
C SER A 56 6.76 15.73 -8.68
N PRO A 57 6.30 16.32 -7.56
CA PRO A 57 6.49 17.74 -7.33
C PRO A 57 7.95 18.12 -7.02
N LEU A 58 8.81 17.12 -6.77
CA LEU A 58 10.21 17.37 -6.43
C LEU A 58 11.07 17.66 -7.66
N ASP A 59 10.82 16.99 -8.76
CA ASP A 59 11.61 17.15 -10.00
C ASP A 59 10.74 17.47 -11.21
N ARG A 60 9.41 17.52 -11.04
CA ARG A 60 8.41 17.79 -12.07
C ARG A 60 8.47 16.83 -13.25
N LYS A 61 8.99 15.61 -13.00
CA LYS A 61 9.09 14.55 -14.01
C LYS A 61 8.07 13.47 -13.73
N ARG A 62 7.77 12.69 -14.79
CA ARG A 62 6.89 11.54 -14.67
C ARG A 62 7.63 10.40 -13.98
N HIS A 63 6.95 9.79 -13.01
CA HIS A 63 7.43 8.62 -12.29
C HIS A 63 6.35 7.56 -12.26
N ARG A 64 6.73 6.36 -11.86
CA ARG A 64 5.80 5.25 -11.67
C ARG A 64 5.61 5.00 -10.18
N TYR A 65 4.36 4.97 -9.76
CA TYR A 65 3.98 4.58 -8.41
C TYR A 65 3.44 3.17 -8.46
N PHE A 66 3.97 2.31 -7.59
CA PHE A 66 3.51 0.93 -7.44
C PHE A 66 2.74 0.84 -6.13
N PRO A 67 1.40 0.89 -6.16
CA PRO A 67 0.63 0.66 -4.95
C PRO A 67 0.97 -0.69 -4.34
N ASP A 68 0.93 -0.77 -3.01
CA ASP A 68 1.37 -1.99 -2.34
C ASP A 68 0.53 -3.20 -2.72
N PHE A 69 -0.80 -3.04 -2.81
CA PHE A 69 -1.68 -4.16 -3.07
C PHE A 69 -2.88 -3.79 -3.93
N TYR A 70 -3.37 -4.80 -4.62
CA TYR A 70 -4.67 -4.84 -5.27
C TYR A 70 -5.51 -5.91 -4.58
N ILE A 71 -6.78 -5.63 -4.31
CA ILE A 71 -7.71 -6.65 -3.83
C ILE A 71 -9.05 -6.53 -4.53
N LYS A 72 -9.75 -7.67 -4.62
CA LYS A 72 -11.13 -7.73 -5.08
C LYS A 72 -11.92 -8.52 -4.05
N THR A 73 -13.05 -7.96 -3.60
CA THR A 73 -13.92 -8.61 -2.63
C THR A 73 -15.03 -9.40 -3.32
N LYS A 74 -15.74 -10.22 -2.54
CA LYS A 74 -16.82 -11.07 -3.04
C LYS A 74 -17.91 -10.30 -3.78
N ASN A 75 -18.21 -9.09 -3.33
CA ASN A 75 -19.27 -8.28 -3.96
C ASN A 75 -18.79 -7.61 -5.26
N GLY A 76 -17.56 -7.86 -5.69
CA GLY A 76 -17.01 -7.32 -6.92
C GLY A 76 -16.27 -6.01 -6.76
N ASP A 77 -16.22 -5.41 -5.57
CA ASP A 77 -15.46 -4.19 -5.33
C ASP A 77 -13.97 -4.44 -5.47
N LYS A 78 -13.29 -3.52 -6.15
CA LYS A 78 -11.85 -3.57 -6.33
C LYS A 78 -11.19 -2.41 -5.60
N PHE A 79 -10.06 -2.69 -4.97
CA PHE A 79 -9.35 -1.70 -4.16
C PHE A 79 -7.89 -1.65 -4.57
N MET A 80 -7.37 -0.43 -4.57
CA MET A 80 -5.94 -0.16 -4.64
C MET A 80 -5.51 0.23 -3.22
N ILE A 81 -4.53 -0.50 -2.66
CA ILE A 81 -4.20 -0.41 -1.23
C ILE A 81 -2.75 0.07 -1.08
N GLU A 82 -2.57 1.02 -0.17
CA GLU A 82 -1.27 1.48 0.29
C GLU A 82 -1.15 1.20 1.78
N ILE A 83 -0.06 0.59 2.22
CA ILE A 83 0.23 0.37 3.64
C ILE A 83 1.17 1.49 4.10
N LYS A 84 0.75 2.27 5.08
CA LYS A 84 1.53 3.43 5.53
C LYS A 84 1.31 3.68 7.02
N PRO A 85 2.38 3.93 7.81
CA PRO A 85 2.19 4.38 9.18
C PRO A 85 1.33 5.63 9.25
N LYS A 86 0.43 5.67 10.22
CA LYS A 86 -0.54 6.76 10.37
C LYS A 86 0.12 8.13 10.42
N LYS A 87 1.28 8.24 11.07
CA LYS A 87 1.98 9.52 11.18
C LYS A 87 2.38 10.10 9.83
N PHE A 88 2.58 9.25 8.81
CA PHE A 88 2.96 9.69 7.47
C PHE A 88 1.75 10.01 6.58
N THR A 89 0.55 9.83 7.10
CA THR A 89 -0.68 10.27 6.41
C THR A 89 -1.02 11.72 6.72
N LYS A 90 -0.22 12.37 7.58
CA LYS A 90 -0.37 13.76 7.99
C LYS A 90 0.91 14.52 7.67
N PRO A 91 0.82 15.87 7.49
CA PRO A 91 2.03 16.67 7.27
C PRO A 91 3.01 16.53 8.43
N PRO A 92 4.32 16.60 8.15
CA PRO A 92 5.32 16.63 9.23
C PRO A 92 5.07 17.80 10.17
N ILE A 93 5.34 17.60 11.46
CA ILE A 93 5.17 18.64 12.46
C ILE A 93 6.31 19.66 12.32
N PRO A 94 6.00 20.97 12.10
CA PRO A 94 7.05 21.98 11.99
C PRO A 94 7.90 22.03 13.27
N LYS A 95 9.21 22.21 13.10
CA LYS A 95 10.15 22.31 14.20
C LYS A 95 10.85 23.66 14.15
N LYS A 96 11.31 24.15 15.32
CA LYS A 96 12.06 25.43 15.40
C LYS A 96 13.31 25.39 14.55
N ARG A 97 14.00 24.23 14.51
CA ARG A 97 15.20 24.05 13.70
C ARG A 97 14.89 23.12 12.54
N VAL A 98 15.22 23.55 11.33
CA VAL A 98 15.07 22.72 10.14
C VAL A 98 16.26 21.75 10.10
N THR A 99 15.95 20.46 10.25
CA THR A 99 16.95 19.39 10.20
C THR A 99 16.87 18.67 8.85
N LYS A 100 17.91 17.90 8.52
CA LYS A 100 17.89 17.05 7.33
C LYS A 100 16.74 16.05 7.39
N ALA A 101 16.45 15.51 8.57
CA ALA A 101 15.36 14.58 8.76
C ALA A 101 14.01 15.23 8.46
N TYR A 102 13.78 16.44 8.95
CA TYR A 102 12.56 17.18 8.68
C TYR A 102 12.41 17.49 7.20
N MET A 103 13.48 17.89 6.54
CA MET A 103 13.48 18.16 5.10
C MET A 103 13.13 16.88 4.32
N HIS A 104 13.71 15.75 4.70
CA HIS A 104 13.42 14.46 4.08
C HIS A 104 11.95 14.07 4.25
N GLU A 105 11.42 14.17 5.47
CA GLU A 105 10.02 13.88 5.75
C GLU A 105 9.08 14.76 4.93
N THR A 106 9.40 16.05 4.81
CA THR A 106 8.60 17.00 4.04
C THR A 106 8.56 16.62 2.55
N LYS A 107 9.72 16.27 1.99
CA LYS A 107 9.81 15.84 0.60
C LYS A 107 9.01 14.56 0.37
N GLU A 108 9.14 13.59 1.26
CA GLU A 108 8.42 12.33 1.18
C GLU A 108 6.90 12.56 1.29
N TRP A 109 6.50 13.47 2.19
CA TRP A 109 5.08 13.77 2.34
C TRP A 109 4.49 14.35 1.05
N HIS A 110 5.19 15.31 0.43
CA HIS A 110 4.75 15.90 -0.84
C HIS A 110 4.70 14.87 -1.97
N ARG A 111 5.72 14.01 -2.05
CA ARG A 111 5.76 12.93 -3.04
C ARG A 111 4.57 11.99 -2.86
N ASN A 112 4.30 11.59 -1.63
CA ASN A 112 3.20 10.69 -1.31
C ASN A 112 1.84 11.30 -1.64
N GLN A 113 1.65 12.60 -1.36
CA GLN A 113 0.41 13.28 -1.72
C GLN A 113 0.18 13.24 -3.24
N ALA A 114 1.22 13.45 -4.03
CA ALA A 114 1.12 13.37 -5.49
C ALA A 114 0.79 11.95 -5.97
N LYS A 115 1.46 10.95 -5.40
CA LYS A 115 1.18 9.53 -5.70
C LYS A 115 -0.26 9.17 -5.41
N TRP A 116 -0.74 9.53 -4.22
CA TRP A 116 -2.07 9.16 -3.77
C TRP A 116 -3.16 9.89 -4.53
N LYS A 117 -2.91 11.15 -4.88
CA LYS A 117 -3.83 11.92 -5.73
C LYS A 117 -3.98 11.24 -7.10
N ALA A 118 -2.86 10.84 -7.71
CA ALA A 118 -2.87 10.14 -8.98
C ALA A 118 -3.60 8.79 -8.87
N ALA A 119 -3.35 8.06 -7.78
CA ALA A 119 -4.02 6.79 -7.53
C ALA A 119 -5.53 6.95 -7.39
N ARG A 120 -5.98 7.99 -6.66
CA ARG A 120 -7.40 8.27 -6.51
C ARG A 120 -8.06 8.60 -7.86
N SER A 121 -7.36 9.35 -8.71
CA SER A 121 -7.87 9.70 -10.04
C SER A 121 -8.03 8.45 -10.91
N VAL A 122 -7.04 7.55 -10.88
CA VAL A 122 -7.11 6.28 -11.62
C VAL A 122 -8.27 5.43 -11.10
N CYS A 123 -8.40 5.33 -9.79
CA CYS A 123 -9.48 4.56 -9.18
C CYS A 123 -10.86 5.12 -9.55
N GLU A 124 -10.99 6.44 -9.58
CA GLU A 124 -12.25 7.08 -9.98
C GLU A 124 -12.65 6.68 -11.40
N VAL A 125 -11.69 6.71 -12.34
CA VAL A 125 -11.92 6.32 -13.73
C VAL A 125 -12.32 4.83 -13.84
N LEU A 126 -11.64 3.97 -13.07
CA LEU A 126 -11.86 2.53 -13.13
C LEU A 126 -13.06 2.05 -12.30
N GLY A 127 -13.64 2.90 -11.48
CA GLY A 127 -14.68 2.49 -10.54
C GLY A 127 -14.14 1.70 -9.36
N TRP A 128 -12.86 1.87 -9.04
CA TRP A 128 -12.21 1.22 -7.89
C TRP A 128 -12.18 2.17 -6.71
N LYS A 129 -11.75 1.65 -5.56
CA LYS A 129 -11.55 2.45 -4.34
C LYS A 129 -10.06 2.47 -4.00
N PHE A 130 -9.55 3.63 -3.61
CA PHE A 130 -8.19 3.75 -3.08
C PHE A 130 -8.26 3.84 -1.57
N GLN A 131 -7.46 3.02 -0.87
CA GLN A 131 -7.48 3.00 0.59
C GLN A 131 -6.07 2.91 1.15
N ILE A 132 -5.79 3.73 2.17
CA ILE A 132 -4.56 3.67 2.92
C ILE A 132 -4.83 2.87 4.19
N ILE A 133 -4.04 1.82 4.39
CA ILE A 133 -4.13 0.95 5.57
C ILE A 133 -3.02 1.38 6.53
N THR A 134 -3.39 1.67 7.75
CA THR A 134 -2.46 2.09 8.80
C THR A 134 -2.36 1.01 9.89
N GLU A 135 -1.55 1.25 10.92
CA GLU A 135 -1.45 0.35 12.07
C GLU A 135 -2.80 0.08 12.73
N ASP A 136 -3.72 1.05 12.68
CA ASP A 136 -5.04 0.86 13.27
C ASP A 136 -5.79 -0.30 12.61
N HIS A 137 -5.73 -0.35 11.27
CA HIS A 137 -6.36 -1.44 10.52
C HIS A 137 -5.63 -2.77 10.74
N LEU A 138 -4.30 -2.73 10.78
CA LEU A 138 -3.49 -3.94 10.96
C LEU A 138 -3.65 -4.52 12.36
N ASN A 139 -3.90 -3.68 13.36
CA ASN A 139 -4.21 -4.15 14.70
C ASN A 139 -5.54 -4.89 14.72
N MET A 140 -6.52 -4.45 13.94
CA MET A 140 -7.78 -5.17 13.82
C MET A 140 -7.57 -6.52 13.13
N THR A 141 -6.78 -6.57 12.07
CA THR A 141 -6.48 -7.83 11.38
C THR A 141 -5.69 -8.78 12.28
N LYS A 142 -4.96 -8.27 13.27
CA LYS A 142 -4.25 -9.08 14.25
C LYS A 142 -5.18 -10.03 14.99
N TYR A 143 -6.41 -9.61 15.27
CA TYR A 143 -7.38 -10.48 15.93
C TYR A 143 -7.80 -11.65 15.06
N LEU A 144 -7.74 -11.51 13.75
CA LEU A 144 -8.07 -12.60 12.83
C LEU A 144 -6.98 -13.67 12.81
N TYR A 145 -5.73 -13.28 13.04
CA TYR A 145 -4.57 -14.16 12.97
C TYR A 145 -3.78 -14.25 14.26
N GLY A 146 -4.10 -13.42 15.22
CA GLY A 146 -3.30 -13.21 16.41
C GLY A 146 -3.42 -14.31 17.45
N ARG A 147 -3.57 -15.47 16.99
CA ARG A 147 -3.70 -16.61 17.89
C ARG A 147 -2.48 -17.49 17.80
#